data_60161e2bbbe7fca96dec918c3e88a7fd
#
_entry.id   60161e2bbbe7fca96dec918c3e88a7fd
#
_cell.length_a   1.000
_cell.length_b   1.000
_cell.length_c   1.000
_cell.angle_alpha   90.00
_cell.angle_beta   90.00
_cell.angle_gamma   90.00
#
_symmetry.space_group_name_H-M   'P 1'
#
loop_
_entity.id
_entity.type
_entity.pdbx_description
1 polymer ?
#
loop_
_entity_poly.entity_id
_entity_poly.type
_entity_poly.pdbx_seq_one_letter_code
_entity_poly.pdbx_strand_id
1 'polypeptide(L)'
;SQLVVGQTIVVQYPELTHTVRAGDSLYSIAQMHNTTAAQLLRNNPALQGRDLIYPGQTIVVKFASKPRGSLTANAYAYPSIGRDLLRATLPYLSQLTPFTYRFDEGELIPLRDEALVSAALQSRVAPIFHLSNLDENERFSPELAHELLEDEEDQRELIESILRTVDRKGYQGVDVDFEYVRAEDARRYAAFLARLRQGLIPRGLPLIAALAPKTSADQPGRLYEGIDYRLIAQSVDFALLMTYGWELLAQPLKTPQIRGLRNNIYTYLQ
;
A
#
# COMPACT_ATOMS: atom_id res chain seq x y z
N SER A 1 -20.01 6.02 14.74
CA SER A 1 -18.64 5.75 15.18
C SER A 1 -18.38 6.46 16.49
N GLN A 2 -17.91 5.77 17.51
CA GLN A 2 -17.54 6.36 18.79
C GLN A 2 -16.05 6.70 18.77
N LEU A 3 -15.68 7.87 19.30
CA LEU A 3 -14.29 8.25 19.49
C LEU A 3 -13.70 7.45 20.67
N VAL A 4 -12.49 6.98 20.50
CA VAL A 4 -11.77 6.22 21.52
C VAL A 4 -10.71 7.11 22.16
N VAL A 5 -10.50 6.98 23.48
CA VAL A 5 -9.48 7.73 24.21
C VAL A 5 -8.09 7.39 23.62
N GLY A 6 -7.32 8.43 23.26
CA GLY A 6 -6.02 8.29 22.59
C GLY A 6 -6.08 8.33 21.07
N GLN A 7 -7.27 8.34 20.45
CA GLN A 7 -7.42 8.48 19.01
C GLN A 7 -7.00 9.88 18.55
N THR A 8 -6.12 9.95 17.54
CA THR A 8 -5.77 11.22 16.90
C THR A 8 -6.85 11.61 15.91
N ILE A 9 -7.37 12.82 16.05
CA ILE A 9 -8.37 13.39 15.14
C ILE A 9 -7.72 14.54 14.37
N VAL A 10 -7.86 14.51 13.04
CA VAL A 10 -7.50 15.66 12.21
C VAL A 10 -8.70 16.58 12.10
N VAL A 11 -8.63 17.76 12.72
CA VAL A 11 -9.65 18.79 12.58
C VAL A 11 -9.25 19.73 11.46
N GLN A 12 -10.05 19.77 10.40
CA GLN A 12 -9.86 20.69 9.29
C GLN A 12 -10.97 21.75 9.33
N TYR A 13 -10.57 23.02 9.27
CA TYR A 13 -11.52 24.13 9.21
C TYR A 13 -11.77 24.52 7.76
N PRO A 14 -13.03 24.54 7.29
CA PRO A 14 -13.36 25.06 5.98
C PRO A 14 -12.96 26.54 5.87
N GLU A 15 -12.22 26.88 4.84
CA GLU A 15 -11.91 28.27 4.47
C GLU A 15 -13.02 28.82 3.56
N LEU A 16 -13.55 27.95 2.69
CA LEU A 16 -14.59 28.30 1.75
C LEU A 16 -15.62 27.17 1.67
N THR A 17 -16.87 27.54 1.79
CA THR A 17 -18.01 26.63 1.62
C THR A 17 -18.98 27.19 0.59
N HIS A 18 -19.79 26.32 -0.02
CA HIS A 18 -20.87 26.66 -0.92
C HIS A 18 -22.16 26.00 -0.41
N THR A 19 -23.22 26.78 -0.26
CA THR A 19 -24.57 26.26 0.02
C THR A 19 -25.24 25.95 -1.30
N VAL A 20 -25.56 24.68 -1.51
CA VAL A 20 -26.20 24.20 -2.76
C VAL A 20 -27.53 24.89 -3.00
N ARG A 21 -27.73 25.37 -4.20
CA ARG A 21 -28.98 25.99 -4.67
C ARG A 21 -29.69 25.06 -5.66
N ALA A 22 -30.93 25.28 -5.92
CA ALA A 22 -31.67 24.56 -6.96
C ALA A 22 -30.99 24.77 -8.34
N GLY A 23 -30.70 23.67 -9.02
CA GLY A 23 -29.99 23.67 -10.31
C GLY A 23 -28.45 23.53 -10.19
N ASP A 24 -27.87 23.56 -8.98
CA ASP A 24 -26.46 23.31 -8.79
C ASP A 24 -26.10 21.82 -9.03
N SER A 25 -24.89 21.62 -9.54
CA SER A 25 -24.22 20.33 -9.63
C SER A 25 -22.79 20.48 -9.08
N LEU A 26 -22.16 19.39 -8.68
CA LEU A 26 -20.74 19.46 -8.28
C LEU A 26 -19.86 20.04 -9.40
N TYR A 27 -20.21 19.81 -10.65
CA TYR A 27 -19.49 20.39 -11.77
C TYR A 27 -19.66 21.91 -11.86
N SER A 28 -20.90 22.44 -11.77
CA SER A 28 -21.16 23.89 -11.80
C SER A 28 -20.53 24.60 -10.60
N ILE A 29 -20.62 24.01 -9.39
CA ILE A 29 -19.97 24.53 -8.18
C ILE A 29 -18.44 24.55 -8.35
N ALA A 30 -17.85 23.47 -8.92
CA ALA A 30 -16.43 23.41 -9.17
C ALA A 30 -15.96 24.50 -10.14
N GLN A 31 -16.68 24.75 -11.22
CA GLN A 31 -16.38 25.84 -12.16
C GLN A 31 -16.49 27.21 -11.50
N MET A 32 -17.55 27.45 -10.74
CA MET A 32 -17.76 28.70 -10.02
C MET A 32 -16.60 29.05 -9.07
N HIS A 33 -16.00 28.05 -8.47
CA HIS A 33 -14.93 28.21 -7.48
C HIS A 33 -13.53 27.86 -8.02
N ASN A 34 -13.33 27.75 -9.32
CA ASN A 34 -12.05 27.42 -9.97
C ASN A 34 -11.38 26.17 -9.38
N THR A 35 -12.17 25.12 -9.16
CA THR A 35 -11.72 23.81 -8.67
C THR A 35 -12.26 22.69 -9.55
N THR A 36 -12.14 21.44 -9.13
CA THR A 36 -12.68 20.29 -9.84
C THR A 36 -13.74 19.54 -9.03
N ALA A 37 -14.69 18.87 -9.69
CA ALA A 37 -15.67 18.02 -9.01
C ALA A 37 -14.96 16.93 -8.16
N ALA A 38 -13.85 16.38 -8.64
CA ALA A 38 -13.03 15.43 -7.89
C ALA A 38 -12.44 16.05 -6.59
N GLN A 39 -12.04 17.34 -6.63
CA GLN A 39 -11.58 18.03 -5.42
C GLN A 39 -12.73 18.29 -4.45
N LEU A 40 -13.92 18.66 -4.95
CA LEU A 40 -15.10 18.80 -4.10
C LEU A 40 -15.49 17.48 -3.43
N LEU A 41 -15.46 16.37 -4.16
CA LEU A 41 -15.69 15.03 -3.59
C LEU A 41 -14.68 14.69 -2.50
N ARG A 42 -13.39 14.95 -2.72
CA ARG A 42 -12.34 14.76 -1.70
C ARG A 42 -12.57 15.59 -0.45
N ASN A 43 -13.01 16.84 -0.61
CA ASN A 43 -13.26 17.73 0.51
C ASN A 43 -14.54 17.36 1.28
N ASN A 44 -15.41 16.54 0.71
CA ASN A 44 -16.72 16.18 1.26
C ASN A 44 -16.92 14.66 1.29
N PRO A 45 -16.19 13.91 2.14
CA PRO A 45 -16.26 12.45 2.18
C PRO A 45 -17.67 11.92 2.54
N ALA A 46 -18.51 12.75 3.17
CA ALA A 46 -19.90 12.41 3.43
C ALA A 46 -20.73 12.16 2.15
N LEU A 47 -20.25 12.63 0.99
CA LEU A 47 -20.87 12.34 -0.31
C LEU A 47 -20.55 10.90 -0.80
N GLN A 48 -19.66 10.17 -0.15
CA GLN A 48 -19.29 8.79 -0.48
C GLN A 48 -18.92 8.59 -1.98
N GLY A 49 -18.22 9.57 -2.57
CA GLY A 49 -17.86 9.55 -3.98
C GLY A 49 -19.01 9.77 -4.97
N ARG A 50 -20.23 10.06 -4.49
CA ARG A 50 -21.40 10.31 -5.32
C ARG A 50 -21.50 11.81 -5.64
N ASP A 51 -21.96 12.14 -6.82
CA ASP A 51 -22.18 13.52 -7.28
C ASP A 51 -23.57 14.07 -6.95
N LEU A 52 -24.35 13.31 -6.17
CA LEU A 52 -25.71 13.69 -5.76
C LEU A 52 -25.64 14.68 -4.59
N ILE A 53 -26.17 15.88 -4.83
CA ILE A 53 -26.26 16.98 -3.86
C ILE A 53 -27.69 17.54 -3.83
N TYR A 54 -28.07 18.18 -2.70
CA TYR A 54 -29.41 18.67 -2.50
C TYR A 54 -29.40 20.17 -2.13
N PRO A 55 -30.38 20.95 -2.56
CA PRO A 55 -30.53 22.36 -2.14
C PRO A 55 -30.48 22.49 -0.61
N GLY A 56 -29.74 23.48 -0.12
CA GLY A 56 -29.50 23.71 1.30
C GLY A 56 -28.31 22.93 1.90
N GLN A 57 -27.76 21.95 1.20
CA GLN A 57 -26.58 21.24 1.64
C GLN A 57 -25.33 22.13 1.57
N THR A 58 -24.47 22.05 2.56
CA THR A 58 -23.19 22.78 2.55
C THR A 58 -22.09 21.90 1.99
N ILE A 59 -21.42 22.37 0.94
CA ILE A 59 -20.26 21.74 0.30
C ILE A 59 -19.00 22.51 0.70
N VAL A 60 -18.01 21.81 1.25
CA VAL A 60 -16.69 22.38 1.52
C VAL A 60 -15.92 22.50 0.21
N VAL A 61 -15.61 23.72 -0.19
CA VAL A 61 -14.87 24.01 -1.40
C VAL A 61 -13.36 23.98 -1.12
N LYS A 62 -12.93 24.56 0.02
CA LYS A 62 -11.52 24.66 0.39
C LYS A 62 -11.35 24.63 1.92
N PHE A 63 -10.30 24.00 2.38
CA PHE A 63 -9.87 24.04 3.78
C PHE A 63 -8.78 25.08 4.02
N ALA A 64 -8.73 25.64 5.23
CA ALA A 64 -7.81 26.71 5.63
C ALA A 64 -6.32 26.31 5.70
N SER A 65 -5.97 25.06 5.41
CA SER A 65 -4.59 24.59 5.51
C SER A 65 -3.83 24.70 4.18
N LYS A 66 -2.66 25.30 4.24
CA LYS A 66 -1.69 25.16 3.14
C LYS A 66 -1.26 23.69 3.06
N PRO A 67 -1.15 23.09 1.85
CA PRO A 67 -0.58 21.76 1.69
C PRO A 67 0.81 21.72 2.34
N ARG A 68 1.04 20.73 3.23
CA ARG A 68 2.33 20.58 3.92
C ARG A 68 3.31 19.68 3.15
N GLY A 69 2.92 19.24 1.96
CA GLY A 69 3.72 18.37 1.08
C GLY A 69 2.83 17.41 0.28
N SER A 70 3.46 16.50 -0.42
CA SER A 70 2.80 15.38 -1.10
C SER A 70 2.86 14.13 -0.21
N LEU A 71 1.81 13.34 -0.25
CA LEU A 71 1.68 12.06 0.42
C LEU A 71 1.48 10.97 -0.63
N THR A 72 2.25 9.88 -0.53
CA THR A 72 1.99 8.67 -1.29
C THR A 72 1.04 7.79 -0.48
N ALA A 73 -0.13 7.49 -1.05
CA ALA A 73 -1.11 6.59 -0.46
C ALA A 73 -1.15 5.30 -1.27
N ASN A 74 -0.95 4.16 -0.61
CA ASN A 74 -1.10 2.82 -1.17
C ASN A 74 -2.29 2.12 -0.53
N ALA A 75 -2.99 1.29 -1.31
CA ALA A 75 -4.01 0.39 -0.80
C ALA A 75 -3.79 -1.02 -1.36
N TYR A 76 -3.94 -2.01 -0.49
CA TYR A 76 -4.03 -3.40 -0.90
C TYR A 76 -5.48 -3.73 -1.26
N ALA A 77 -5.69 -4.47 -2.33
CA ALA A 77 -7.01 -4.87 -2.76
C ALA A 77 -7.04 -6.32 -3.25
N TYR A 78 -7.99 -7.09 -2.77
CA TYR A 78 -8.25 -8.40 -3.32
C TYR A 78 -8.83 -8.30 -4.74
N PRO A 79 -8.53 -9.26 -5.65
CA PRO A 79 -9.13 -9.28 -7.00
C PRO A 79 -10.67 -9.32 -6.99
N SER A 80 -11.26 -9.75 -5.90
CA SER A 80 -12.72 -9.82 -5.68
C SER A 80 -13.37 -8.50 -5.23
N ILE A 81 -12.59 -7.43 -5.06
CA ILE A 81 -13.12 -6.12 -4.61
C ILE A 81 -14.27 -5.64 -5.51
N GLY A 82 -15.32 -5.09 -4.91
CA GLY A 82 -16.43 -4.50 -5.65
C GLY A 82 -15.98 -3.32 -6.53
N ARG A 83 -16.42 -3.30 -7.80
CA ARG A 83 -16.03 -2.29 -8.79
C ARG A 83 -16.34 -0.87 -8.35
N ASP A 84 -17.46 -0.65 -7.65
CA ASP A 84 -17.86 0.67 -7.18
C ASP A 84 -16.95 1.17 -6.05
N LEU A 85 -16.55 0.28 -5.13
CA LEU A 85 -15.59 0.61 -4.09
C LEU A 85 -14.22 0.94 -4.70
N LEU A 86 -13.74 0.10 -5.62
CA LEU A 86 -12.47 0.35 -6.31
C LEU A 86 -12.48 1.72 -7.00
N ARG A 87 -13.53 2.00 -7.80
CA ARG A 87 -13.67 3.27 -8.52
C ARG A 87 -13.75 4.47 -7.59
N ALA A 88 -14.44 4.34 -6.45
CA ALA A 88 -14.56 5.41 -5.45
C ALA A 88 -13.24 5.68 -4.73
N THR A 89 -12.36 4.67 -4.60
CA THR A 89 -11.11 4.75 -3.84
C THR A 89 -9.92 5.22 -4.70
N LEU A 90 -9.84 4.79 -5.96
CA LEU A 90 -8.70 5.11 -6.86
C LEU A 90 -8.31 6.59 -6.91
N PRO A 91 -9.24 7.58 -6.89
CA PRO A 91 -8.87 9.00 -6.92
C PRO A 91 -8.03 9.47 -5.71
N TYR A 92 -7.99 8.70 -4.64
CA TYR A 92 -7.26 9.03 -3.40
C TYR A 92 -5.92 8.30 -3.29
N LEU A 93 -5.62 7.41 -4.25
CA LEU A 93 -4.42 6.58 -4.22
C LEU A 93 -3.33 7.13 -5.12
N SER A 94 -2.09 6.90 -4.72
CA SER A 94 -0.90 6.98 -5.57
C SER A 94 -0.52 5.59 -6.09
N GLN A 95 -0.81 4.55 -5.32
CA GLN A 95 -0.47 3.17 -5.59
C GLN A 95 -1.65 2.25 -5.26
N LEU A 96 -1.80 1.16 -6.02
CA LEU A 96 -2.72 0.07 -5.75
C LEU A 96 -1.95 -1.24 -5.81
N THR A 97 -2.05 -2.04 -4.77
CA THR A 97 -1.35 -3.32 -4.63
C THR A 97 -2.37 -4.47 -4.67
N PRO A 98 -2.52 -5.18 -5.81
CA PRO A 98 -3.34 -6.40 -5.86
C PRO A 98 -2.77 -7.45 -4.92
N PHE A 99 -3.58 -7.96 -4.00
CA PHE A 99 -3.19 -8.96 -3.01
C PHE A 99 -3.63 -10.33 -3.48
N THR A 100 -2.80 -11.33 -3.68
CA THR A 100 -1.35 -11.39 -3.68
C THR A 100 -0.90 -12.50 -4.64
N TYR A 101 0.26 -12.35 -5.26
CA TYR A 101 0.96 -13.48 -5.89
C TYR A 101 1.58 -14.36 -4.82
N ARG A 102 1.59 -15.64 -5.08
CA ARG A 102 2.25 -16.68 -4.28
C ARG A 102 3.26 -17.41 -5.14
N PHE A 103 4.01 -18.29 -4.54
CA PHE A 103 4.95 -19.18 -5.24
C PHE A 103 4.94 -20.57 -4.61
N ASP A 104 5.40 -21.54 -5.38
CA ASP A 104 5.61 -22.92 -4.95
C ASP A 104 6.80 -23.47 -5.74
N GLU A 105 7.78 -24.07 -5.09
CA GLU A 105 9.01 -24.63 -5.72
C GLU A 105 9.60 -23.68 -6.79
N GLY A 106 9.76 -22.38 -6.47
CA GLY A 106 10.28 -21.38 -7.42
C GLY A 106 9.31 -20.91 -8.52
N GLU A 107 8.17 -21.59 -8.69
CA GLU A 107 7.15 -21.20 -9.67
C GLU A 107 6.20 -20.11 -9.14
N LEU A 108 5.98 -19.06 -9.94
CA LEU A 108 5.05 -17.99 -9.62
C LEU A 108 3.61 -18.43 -9.89
N ILE A 109 2.77 -18.47 -8.84
CA ILE A 109 1.34 -18.80 -8.95
C ILE A 109 0.58 -17.56 -9.47
N PRO A 110 -0.13 -17.66 -10.63
CA PRO A 110 -0.79 -16.53 -11.25
C PRO A 110 -1.92 -15.94 -10.39
N LEU A 111 -2.03 -14.60 -10.40
CA LEU A 111 -3.13 -13.86 -9.79
C LEU A 111 -4.05 -13.30 -10.88
N ARG A 112 -5.37 -13.36 -10.66
CA ARG A 112 -6.39 -12.78 -11.55
C ARG A 112 -6.62 -11.31 -11.22
N ASP A 113 -5.67 -10.47 -11.53
CA ASP A 113 -5.61 -9.05 -11.14
C ASP A 113 -5.74 -8.06 -12.33
N GLU A 114 -5.99 -8.56 -13.54
CA GLU A 114 -6.02 -7.75 -14.76
C GLU A 114 -6.97 -6.55 -14.66
N ALA A 115 -8.12 -6.77 -13.99
CA ALA A 115 -9.12 -5.71 -13.80
C ALA A 115 -8.59 -4.61 -12.84
N LEU A 116 -7.88 -5.00 -11.77
CA LEU A 116 -7.29 -4.06 -10.81
C LEU A 116 -6.17 -3.25 -11.45
N VAL A 117 -5.24 -3.93 -12.12
CA VAL A 117 -4.10 -3.29 -12.80
C VAL A 117 -4.58 -2.33 -13.88
N SER A 118 -5.53 -2.75 -14.72
CA SER A 118 -6.12 -1.89 -15.74
C SER A 118 -6.81 -0.66 -15.16
N ALA A 119 -7.61 -0.84 -14.09
CA ALA A 119 -8.30 0.27 -13.44
C ALA A 119 -7.31 1.26 -12.80
N ALA A 120 -6.24 0.77 -12.18
CA ALA A 120 -5.18 1.60 -11.60
C ALA A 120 -4.50 2.44 -12.69
N LEU A 121 -4.03 1.81 -13.77
CA LEU A 121 -3.35 2.50 -14.87
C LEU A 121 -4.25 3.55 -15.54
N GLN A 122 -5.52 3.23 -15.80
CA GLN A 122 -6.50 4.20 -16.35
C GLN A 122 -6.73 5.38 -15.41
N SER A 123 -6.62 5.18 -14.12
CA SER A 123 -6.77 6.22 -13.08
C SER A 123 -5.46 6.95 -12.76
N ARG A 124 -4.34 6.65 -13.44
CA ARG A 124 -2.99 7.15 -13.15
C ARG A 124 -2.52 6.82 -11.73
N VAL A 125 -2.95 5.68 -11.24
CA VAL A 125 -2.50 5.07 -9.98
C VAL A 125 -1.51 3.98 -10.34
N ALA A 126 -0.36 3.96 -9.67
CA ALA A 126 0.69 2.98 -9.94
C ALA A 126 0.29 1.59 -9.40
N PRO A 127 0.12 0.55 -10.22
CA PRO A 127 -0.07 -0.79 -9.73
C PRO A 127 1.26 -1.33 -9.19
N ILE A 128 1.25 -1.93 -8.00
CA ILE A 128 2.42 -2.53 -7.36
C ILE A 128 2.22 -4.04 -7.32
N PHE A 129 3.18 -4.78 -7.89
CA PHE A 129 3.20 -6.25 -7.81
C PHE A 129 3.45 -6.67 -6.35
N HIS A 130 2.67 -7.60 -5.83
CA HIS A 130 2.81 -8.05 -4.44
C HIS A 130 3.08 -9.56 -4.40
N LEU A 131 4.17 -9.94 -3.73
CA LEU A 131 4.57 -11.32 -3.49
C LEU A 131 4.51 -11.63 -2.01
N SER A 132 3.85 -12.73 -1.64
CA SER A 132 3.84 -13.22 -0.26
C SER A 132 4.21 -14.71 -0.18
N ASN A 133 4.69 -15.15 0.99
CA ASN A 133 4.92 -16.55 1.30
C ASN A 133 3.67 -17.25 1.88
N LEU A 134 2.50 -17.00 1.28
CA LEU A 134 1.26 -17.68 1.64
C LEU A 134 1.21 -19.09 1.05
N ASP A 135 0.86 -20.07 1.87
CA ASP A 135 0.59 -21.43 1.46
C ASP A 135 -0.74 -21.59 0.70
N GLU A 136 -1.12 -22.81 0.35
CA GLU A 136 -2.40 -23.13 -0.31
C GLU A 136 -3.63 -22.80 0.53
N ASN A 137 -3.47 -22.71 1.86
CA ASN A 137 -4.53 -22.39 2.83
C ASN A 137 -4.57 -20.89 3.17
N GLU A 138 -3.88 -20.05 2.38
CA GLU A 138 -3.79 -18.59 2.59
C GLU A 138 -3.17 -18.22 3.96
N ARG A 139 -2.17 -19.00 4.44
CA ARG A 139 -1.43 -18.74 5.67
C ARG A 139 0.02 -18.47 5.34
N PHE A 140 0.61 -17.50 6.00
CA PHE A 140 2.06 -17.26 5.91
C PHE A 140 2.83 -18.49 6.40
N SER A 141 3.64 -19.06 5.51
CA SER A 141 4.41 -20.28 5.74
C SER A 141 5.89 -19.97 5.88
N PRO A 142 6.47 -20.14 7.09
CA PRO A 142 7.91 -20.05 7.28
C PRO A 142 8.66 -21.14 6.52
N GLU A 143 8.03 -22.27 6.26
CA GLU A 143 8.57 -23.39 5.50
C GLU A 143 8.79 -22.99 4.03
N LEU A 144 7.76 -22.47 3.36
CA LEU A 144 7.87 -21.97 1.99
C LEU A 144 8.95 -20.89 1.84
N ALA A 145 9.03 -19.96 2.79
CA ALA A 145 10.07 -18.95 2.78
C ALA A 145 11.46 -19.58 2.93
N HIS A 146 11.61 -20.55 3.83
CA HIS A 146 12.88 -21.24 4.08
C HIS A 146 13.34 -22.02 2.85
N GLU A 147 12.49 -22.84 2.26
CA GLU A 147 12.77 -23.64 1.07
C GLU A 147 13.24 -22.75 -0.09
N LEU A 148 12.50 -21.72 -0.42
CA LEU A 148 12.91 -20.74 -1.43
C LEU A 148 14.26 -20.09 -1.10
N LEU A 149 14.46 -19.70 0.15
CA LEU A 149 15.66 -18.96 0.55
C LEU A 149 16.91 -19.85 0.63
N GLU A 150 16.77 -21.16 0.70
CA GLU A 150 17.88 -22.12 0.60
C GLU A 150 18.27 -22.47 -0.83
N ASP A 151 17.32 -22.44 -1.79
CA ASP A 151 17.57 -22.82 -3.17
C ASP A 151 17.80 -21.59 -4.07
N GLU A 152 19.03 -21.45 -4.58
CA GLU A 152 19.38 -20.31 -5.47
C GLU A 152 18.76 -20.43 -6.86
N GLU A 153 18.49 -21.65 -7.32
CA GLU A 153 17.86 -21.89 -8.62
C GLU A 153 16.39 -21.49 -8.58
N ASP A 154 15.65 -21.92 -7.55
CA ASP A 154 14.26 -21.51 -7.32
C ASP A 154 14.12 -19.98 -7.17
N GLN A 155 15.05 -19.34 -6.45
CA GLN A 155 15.09 -17.88 -6.35
C GLN A 155 15.28 -17.23 -7.73
N ARG A 156 16.16 -17.77 -8.56
CA ARG A 156 16.42 -17.25 -9.90
C ARG A 156 15.18 -17.36 -10.78
N GLU A 157 14.54 -18.53 -10.80
CA GLU A 157 13.33 -18.81 -11.59
C GLU A 157 12.16 -17.92 -11.15
N LEU A 158 11.95 -17.79 -9.85
CA LEU A 158 10.93 -16.92 -9.29
C LEU A 158 11.17 -15.45 -9.67
N ILE A 159 12.40 -14.95 -9.51
CA ILE A 159 12.77 -13.57 -9.88
C ILE A 159 12.51 -13.31 -11.35
N GLU A 160 12.92 -14.22 -12.26
CA GLU A 160 12.66 -14.10 -13.68
C GLU A 160 11.17 -14.07 -13.99
N SER A 161 10.37 -14.89 -13.30
CA SER A 161 8.91 -14.95 -13.47
C SER A 161 8.23 -13.67 -12.97
N ILE A 162 8.70 -13.10 -11.85
CA ILE A 162 8.26 -11.80 -11.35
C ILE A 162 8.54 -10.72 -12.38
N LEU A 163 9.78 -10.61 -12.87
CA LEU A 163 10.19 -9.58 -13.81
C LEU A 163 9.40 -9.67 -15.13
N ARG A 164 9.21 -10.88 -15.65
CA ARG A 164 8.35 -11.10 -16.84
C ARG A 164 6.90 -10.67 -16.60
N THR A 165 6.36 -10.93 -15.42
CA THR A 165 4.98 -10.57 -15.08
C THR A 165 4.82 -9.07 -14.90
N VAL A 166 5.77 -8.43 -14.24
CA VAL A 166 5.85 -6.98 -14.05
C VAL A 166 5.87 -6.26 -15.41
N ASP A 167 6.75 -6.68 -16.32
CA ASP A 167 6.85 -6.12 -17.66
C ASP A 167 5.55 -6.32 -18.46
N ARG A 168 5.00 -7.53 -18.48
CA ARG A 168 3.81 -7.89 -19.24
C ARG A 168 2.55 -7.18 -18.79
N LYS A 169 2.34 -7.04 -17.46
CA LYS A 169 1.12 -6.44 -16.89
C LYS A 169 1.24 -4.93 -16.65
N GLY A 170 2.43 -4.35 -16.74
CA GLY A 170 2.67 -2.92 -16.57
C GLY A 170 2.70 -2.48 -15.11
N TYR A 171 3.15 -3.33 -14.21
CA TYR A 171 3.40 -2.97 -12.81
C TYR A 171 4.49 -1.91 -12.68
N GLN A 172 4.35 -1.03 -11.70
CA GLN A 172 5.25 0.11 -11.50
C GLN A 172 6.07 0.02 -10.20
N GLY A 173 6.21 -1.17 -9.68
CA GLY A 173 7.02 -1.51 -8.51
C GLY A 173 6.70 -2.92 -8.04
N VAL A 174 7.51 -3.41 -7.11
CA VAL A 174 7.35 -4.72 -6.48
C VAL A 174 7.35 -4.54 -4.97
N ASP A 175 6.46 -5.23 -4.29
CA ASP A 175 6.33 -5.31 -2.84
C ASP A 175 6.45 -6.77 -2.41
N VAL A 176 7.37 -7.07 -1.50
CA VAL A 176 7.61 -8.41 -0.97
C VAL A 176 7.18 -8.44 0.50
N ASP A 177 6.26 -9.33 0.81
CA ASP A 177 5.66 -9.51 2.12
C ASP A 177 5.90 -10.96 2.60
N PHE A 178 7.11 -11.21 3.14
CA PHE A 178 7.43 -12.48 3.77
C PHE A 178 7.32 -12.34 5.28
N GLU A 179 6.36 -13.09 5.84
CA GLU A 179 6.18 -13.14 7.29
C GLU A 179 6.72 -14.47 7.87
N TYR A 180 7.04 -14.43 9.16
CA TYR A 180 7.57 -15.57 9.92
C TYR A 180 8.87 -16.14 9.35
N VAL A 181 9.67 -15.32 8.66
CA VAL A 181 11.01 -15.69 8.19
C VAL A 181 11.83 -16.17 9.41
N ARG A 182 12.50 -17.31 9.28
CA ARG A 182 13.31 -17.88 10.36
C ARG A 182 14.54 -17.03 10.64
N ALA A 183 15.02 -17.01 11.87
CA ALA A 183 16.20 -16.22 12.26
C ALA A 183 17.45 -16.56 11.43
N GLU A 184 17.64 -17.84 11.11
CA GLU A 184 18.73 -18.35 10.28
C GLU A 184 18.66 -17.86 8.83
N ASP A 185 17.48 -17.51 8.34
CA ASP A 185 17.26 -17.05 6.96
C ASP A 185 17.33 -15.53 6.79
N ALA A 186 17.52 -14.76 7.85
CA ALA A 186 17.54 -13.29 7.79
C ALA A 186 18.52 -12.75 6.74
N ARG A 187 19.72 -13.35 6.61
CA ARG A 187 20.72 -12.96 5.61
C ARG A 187 20.33 -13.40 4.21
N ARG A 188 19.77 -14.61 4.06
CA ARG A 188 19.30 -15.15 2.78
C ARG A 188 18.13 -14.31 2.25
N TYR A 189 17.21 -13.90 3.12
CA TYR A 189 16.09 -13.03 2.76
C TYR A 189 16.58 -11.67 2.23
N ALA A 190 17.50 -11.01 2.93
CA ALA A 190 18.11 -9.78 2.44
C ALA A 190 18.85 -9.97 1.11
N ALA A 191 19.53 -11.10 0.90
CA ALA A 191 20.19 -11.42 -0.35
C ALA A 191 19.21 -11.67 -1.50
N PHE A 192 18.09 -12.35 -1.24
CA PHE A 192 16.98 -12.51 -2.21
C PHE A 192 16.43 -11.15 -2.65
N LEU A 193 16.12 -10.26 -1.69
CA LEU A 193 15.66 -8.90 -1.98
C LEU A 193 16.69 -8.11 -2.81
N ALA A 194 17.97 -8.24 -2.50
CA ALA A 194 19.04 -7.59 -3.27
C ALA A 194 19.11 -8.10 -4.71
N ARG A 195 18.99 -9.43 -4.95
CA ARG A 195 18.95 -10.03 -6.29
C ARG A 195 17.73 -9.52 -7.07
N LEU A 196 16.53 -9.52 -6.45
CA LEU A 196 15.32 -9.02 -7.09
C LEU A 196 15.46 -7.54 -7.44
N ARG A 197 16.01 -6.71 -6.54
CA ARG A 197 16.27 -5.29 -6.80
C ARG A 197 17.19 -5.08 -7.98
N GLN A 198 18.24 -5.89 -8.15
CA GLN A 198 19.12 -5.81 -9.32
C GLN A 198 18.37 -5.99 -10.65
N GLY A 199 17.36 -6.85 -10.69
CA GLY A 199 16.47 -7.01 -11.85
C GLY A 199 15.54 -5.82 -12.08
N LEU A 200 15.17 -5.10 -11.03
CA LEU A 200 14.24 -3.95 -11.09
C LEU A 200 14.95 -2.63 -11.46
N ILE A 201 16.22 -2.45 -11.09
CA ILE A 201 16.99 -1.23 -11.38
C ILE A 201 16.98 -0.84 -12.87
N PRO A 202 17.26 -1.75 -13.83
CA PRO A 202 17.24 -1.40 -15.25
C PRO A 202 15.87 -0.94 -15.76
N ARG A 203 14.81 -1.30 -15.05
CA ARG A 203 13.42 -0.93 -15.34
C ARG A 203 12.98 0.39 -14.67
N GLY A 204 13.83 0.94 -13.80
CA GLY A 204 13.50 2.11 -13.00
C GLY A 204 12.38 1.86 -11.98
N LEU A 205 12.18 0.61 -11.57
CA LEU A 205 11.09 0.19 -10.70
C LEU A 205 11.59 0.03 -9.25
N PRO A 206 10.84 0.55 -8.26
CA PRO A 206 11.19 0.40 -6.86
C PRO A 206 10.87 -1.00 -6.32
N LEU A 207 11.69 -1.44 -5.36
CA LEU A 207 11.42 -2.58 -4.50
C LEU A 207 10.99 -2.10 -3.12
N ILE A 208 9.86 -2.62 -2.65
CA ILE A 208 9.28 -2.40 -1.33
C ILE A 208 9.40 -3.71 -0.54
N ALA A 209 9.62 -3.64 0.77
CA ALA A 209 9.42 -4.79 1.65
C ALA A 209 8.40 -4.43 2.73
N ALA A 210 7.37 -5.25 2.88
CA ALA A 210 6.42 -5.17 3.99
C ALA A 210 7.06 -5.82 5.22
N LEU A 211 7.06 -5.12 6.34
CA LEU A 211 7.80 -5.52 7.53
C LEU A 211 6.94 -5.41 8.78
N ALA A 212 6.99 -6.43 9.63
CA ALA A 212 6.43 -6.38 10.96
C ALA A 212 7.10 -5.27 11.79
N PRO A 213 6.33 -4.41 12.49
CA PRO A 213 6.90 -3.31 13.26
C PRO A 213 7.59 -3.86 14.51
N LYS A 214 8.87 -3.50 14.70
CA LYS A 214 9.69 -3.91 15.86
C LYS A 214 9.89 -2.75 16.81
N THR A 215 9.92 -3.05 18.11
CA THR A 215 10.24 -2.08 19.19
C THR A 215 11.72 -2.04 19.55
N SER A 216 12.47 -3.11 19.16
CA SER A 216 13.93 -3.19 19.31
C SER A 216 14.52 -4.05 18.18
N ALA A 217 15.83 -3.94 17.95
CA ALA A 217 16.52 -4.75 16.96
C ALA A 217 16.44 -6.26 17.31
N ASP A 218 16.55 -6.57 18.58
CA ASP A 218 16.60 -7.94 19.11
C ASP A 218 15.23 -8.40 19.65
N GLN A 219 14.13 -7.86 19.10
CA GLN A 219 12.80 -8.24 19.55
C GLN A 219 12.57 -9.74 19.32
N PRO A 220 12.27 -10.53 20.38
CA PRO A 220 12.03 -11.95 20.25
C PRO A 220 10.65 -12.23 19.64
N GLY A 221 10.52 -13.38 19.00
CA GLY A 221 9.27 -13.91 18.47
C GLY A 221 9.35 -14.23 16.99
N ARG A 222 8.62 -15.28 16.59
CA ARG A 222 8.66 -15.86 15.24
C ARG A 222 8.39 -14.85 14.11
N LEU A 223 7.61 -13.80 14.38
CA LEU A 223 7.31 -12.74 13.40
C LEU A 223 8.49 -11.79 13.19
N TYR A 224 9.46 -11.75 14.12
CA TYR A 224 10.46 -10.69 14.19
C TYR A 224 11.89 -11.15 13.93
N GLU A 225 12.24 -12.37 14.35
CA GLU A 225 13.63 -12.82 14.44
C GLU A 225 14.34 -12.89 13.09
N GLY A 226 13.64 -13.31 12.02
CA GLY A 226 14.16 -13.35 10.65
C GLY A 226 14.13 -12.00 9.93
N ILE A 227 13.57 -10.95 10.54
CA ILE A 227 13.46 -9.62 9.93
C ILE A 227 14.55 -8.71 10.49
N ASP A 228 15.68 -8.63 9.81
CA ASP A 228 16.76 -7.69 10.12
C ASP A 228 16.61 -6.40 9.30
N TYR A 229 16.10 -5.35 9.95
CA TYR A 229 15.86 -4.05 9.30
C TYR A 229 17.12 -3.46 8.67
N ARG A 230 18.31 -3.69 9.26
CA ARG A 230 19.57 -3.14 8.75
C ARG A 230 19.98 -3.81 7.45
N LEU A 231 19.85 -5.13 7.38
CA LEU A 231 20.15 -5.90 6.16
C LEU A 231 19.14 -5.58 5.05
N ILE A 232 17.85 -5.59 5.38
CA ILE A 232 16.77 -5.31 4.42
C ILE A 232 16.88 -3.89 3.86
N ALA A 233 17.14 -2.89 4.70
CA ALA A 233 17.27 -1.49 4.27
C ALA A 233 18.37 -1.25 3.22
N GLN A 234 19.37 -2.12 3.13
CA GLN A 234 20.40 -2.07 2.09
C GLN A 234 19.93 -2.66 0.75
N SER A 235 18.86 -3.44 0.78
CA SER A 235 18.39 -4.24 -0.34
C SER A 235 17.09 -3.72 -0.97
N VAL A 236 16.41 -2.74 -0.36
CA VAL A 236 15.13 -2.22 -0.85
C VAL A 236 15.15 -0.70 -1.00
N ASP A 237 14.22 -0.14 -1.76
CA ASP A 237 14.05 1.29 -1.93
C ASP A 237 13.12 1.89 -0.87
N PHE A 238 12.14 1.09 -0.42
CA PHE A 238 11.16 1.48 0.59
C PHE A 238 10.87 0.30 1.53
N ALA A 239 10.52 0.61 2.77
CA ALA A 239 9.94 -0.33 3.71
C ALA A 239 8.53 0.11 4.09
N LEU A 240 7.58 -0.83 4.06
CA LEU A 240 6.24 -0.68 4.56
C LEU A 240 6.18 -1.27 5.96
N LEU A 241 5.92 -0.45 6.97
CA LEU A 241 5.73 -0.96 8.33
C LEU A 241 4.25 -1.25 8.56
N MET A 242 3.93 -2.52 8.84
CA MET A 242 2.57 -3.01 9.05
C MET A 242 2.04 -2.60 10.44
N THR A 243 1.84 -1.30 10.65
CA THR A 243 1.47 -0.73 11.96
C THR A 243 -0.03 -0.78 12.25
N TYR A 244 -0.83 -1.39 11.43
CA TYR A 244 -2.29 -1.53 11.60
C TYR A 244 -2.69 -2.62 12.60
N GLY A 245 -1.77 -3.48 13.03
CA GLY A 245 -1.95 -4.45 14.11
C GLY A 245 -1.78 -3.87 15.53
N TRP A 246 -2.15 -2.63 15.76
CA TRP A 246 -1.95 -1.91 17.03
C TRP A 246 -2.50 -2.63 18.27
N GLU A 247 -3.49 -3.49 18.12
CA GLU A 247 -4.06 -4.29 19.22
C GLU A 247 -3.06 -5.30 19.79
N LEU A 248 -2.01 -5.65 19.02
CA LEU A 248 -0.95 -6.57 19.45
C LEU A 248 0.25 -5.84 20.09
N LEU A 249 0.34 -4.51 19.95
CA LEU A 249 1.46 -3.70 20.45
C LEU A 249 0.99 -2.83 21.61
N ALA A 250 1.05 -3.36 22.83
CA ALA A 250 0.64 -2.66 24.07
C ALA A 250 1.51 -1.44 24.43
N GLN A 251 2.45 -0.99 23.59
CA GLN A 251 3.31 0.17 23.85
C GLN A 251 3.53 1.04 22.61
N PRO A 252 3.57 2.39 22.74
CA PRO A 252 3.86 3.28 21.63
C PRO A 252 5.28 3.06 21.11
N LEU A 253 5.42 2.96 19.77
CA LEU A 253 6.70 2.84 19.08
C LEU A 253 7.60 4.03 19.45
N LYS A 254 8.71 3.77 20.14
CA LYS A 254 9.79 4.75 20.30
C LYS A 254 10.59 4.78 19.00
N THR A 255 10.35 5.80 18.19
CA THR A 255 10.96 6.05 16.88
C THR A 255 12.30 6.77 16.96
N PRO A 256 13.45 6.13 17.13
CA PRO A 256 14.72 6.77 16.77
C PRO A 256 15.49 6.11 15.62
N GLN A 257 15.09 4.97 15.10
CA GLN A 257 15.98 4.19 14.20
C GLN A 257 15.60 4.21 12.71
N ILE A 258 14.52 4.89 12.32
CA ILE A 258 14.11 4.98 10.92
C ILE A 258 14.54 6.36 10.35
N ARG A 259 15.82 6.68 10.42
CA ARG A 259 16.40 7.80 9.66
C ARG A 259 16.61 7.34 8.22
N GLY A 260 15.76 7.82 7.33
CA GLY A 260 15.88 7.59 5.88
C GLY A 260 14.64 7.11 5.16
N LEU A 261 13.63 6.62 5.86
CA LEU A 261 12.35 6.26 5.24
C LEU A 261 11.49 7.51 5.06
N ARG A 262 11.06 7.77 3.83
CA ARG A 262 10.08 8.84 3.54
C ARG A 262 8.74 8.44 4.15
N ASN A 263 8.01 9.41 4.70
CA ASN A 263 6.71 9.21 5.36
C ASN A 263 5.66 8.72 4.36
N ASN A 264 5.39 7.43 4.36
CA ASN A 264 4.31 6.82 3.59
C ASN A 264 3.24 6.31 4.55
N ILE A 265 1.98 6.65 4.29
CA ILE A 265 0.82 6.11 5.00
C ILE A 265 0.20 5.05 4.10
N TYR A 266 0.04 3.85 4.64
CA TYR A 266 -0.55 2.72 3.94
C TYR A 266 -1.88 2.36 4.60
N THR A 267 -2.89 2.13 3.77
CA THR A 267 -4.25 1.81 4.21
C THR A 267 -4.67 0.46 3.64
N TYR A 268 -5.19 -0.40 4.49
CA TYR A 268 -5.80 -1.67 4.09
C TYR A 268 -7.27 -1.43 3.72
N LEU A 269 -7.70 -1.91 2.56
CA LEU A 269 -9.09 -1.96 2.14
C LEU A 269 -9.55 -3.42 2.13
N GLN A 270 -10.48 -3.78 3.01
CA GLN A 270 -11.18 -5.06 3.00
C GLN A 270 -12.38 -5.01 2.06
#